data_e8e51887cd5a8c02cc412ac82363e0dd
#
_entry.id   e8e51887cd5a8c02cc412ac82363e0dd
#
_cell.length_a   1.000
_cell.length_b   1.000
_cell.length_c   1.000
_cell.angle_alpha   90.00
_cell.angle_beta   90.00
_cell.angle_gamma   90.00
#
_symmetry.space_group_name_H-M   'P 1'
#
loop_
_entity.id
_entity.type
_entity.pdbx_description
1 polymer ?
#
loop_
_entity_poly.entity_id
_entity_poly.type
_entity_poly.pdbx_seq_one_letter_code
_entity_poly.pdbx_strand_id
1 'polypeptide(L)'
;GDRNVPAPFFRLAKRGFAVPIRRLPMMRHIFSICLLGFVAVLSPAEARKPNVVFFLVDDMGYMDIGANNPDSFYETPHIDRLARSGMRFTNGYAANPVCSPTRYSIMTGKYPTRVDATNFFSGRRAGKFLPAPLYDRMDLDENTLAEAFKAGGYSTFFAGKWHLGPDENYWPENQGFDVNKGGWRAGAPFKAGKFFTPYANPRLKDGPKGEHLTVRLGTETVNFIEANRDKPFLAYLSFYSVHTPLMAPAPMVKKYEAKAKRLGLVGQPEFAFEEQVHPGGRDRRGRILQKHAT
;
A
#
# COMPACT_ATOMS: atom_id res chain seq x y z
N GLY A 1 -7.06 -1.48 60.02
CA GLY A 1 -7.52 -0.32 60.75
C GLY A 1 -8.72 0.25 60.01
N ASP A 2 -9.91 -0.15 60.49
CA ASP A 2 -11.19 0.40 60.11
C ASP A 2 -11.28 1.90 60.37
N ARG A 3 -11.84 2.65 59.43
CA ARG A 3 -12.60 3.87 59.79
C ARG A 3 -13.86 4.00 58.92
N ASN A 4 -14.97 3.60 59.52
CA ASN A 4 -16.32 3.98 59.16
C ASN A 4 -16.51 5.51 59.31
N VAL A 5 -17.08 6.15 58.31
CA VAL A 5 -17.66 7.49 58.37
C VAL A 5 -19.10 7.40 57.89
N PRO A 6 -20.10 7.78 58.68
CA PRO A 6 -21.50 7.73 58.25
C PRO A 6 -21.91 8.98 57.48
N ALA A 7 -22.71 8.80 56.42
CA ALA A 7 -23.35 9.86 55.64
C ALA A 7 -24.56 10.48 56.37
N PRO A 8 -24.80 11.80 56.23
CA PRO A 8 -25.97 12.44 56.87
C PRO A 8 -27.24 12.26 56.03
N PHE A 9 -28.30 11.84 56.71
CA PHE A 9 -29.67 11.82 56.22
C PHE A 9 -30.24 13.23 56.11
N PHE A 10 -30.60 13.66 54.91
CA PHE A 10 -31.48 14.80 54.72
C PHE A 10 -32.93 14.32 54.47
N ARG A 11 -33.82 14.57 55.45
CA ARG A 11 -35.27 14.44 55.30
C ARG A 11 -35.80 15.70 54.64
N LEU A 12 -36.35 15.60 53.44
CA LEU A 12 -37.17 16.65 52.83
C LEU A 12 -38.65 16.40 53.05
N ALA A 13 -39.30 17.36 53.74
CA ALA A 13 -40.72 17.35 54.05
C ALA A 13 -41.56 17.53 52.77
N LYS A 14 -42.51 16.65 52.54
CA LYS A 14 -43.58 16.76 51.55
C LYS A 14 -44.58 17.83 51.96
N ARG A 15 -44.63 18.96 51.27
CA ARG A 15 -45.86 19.82 51.28
C ARG A 15 -46.48 19.66 49.88
N GLY A 16 -47.63 19.01 49.86
CA GLY A 16 -48.47 18.87 48.69
C GLY A 16 -49.19 20.19 48.37
N PHE A 17 -49.05 20.66 47.16
CA PHE A 17 -50.02 21.60 46.57
C PHE A 17 -50.64 20.88 45.36
N ALA A 18 -51.92 20.59 45.49
CA ALA A 18 -52.75 20.05 44.43
C ALA A 18 -53.29 21.22 43.59
N VAL A 19 -52.85 21.33 42.36
CA VAL A 19 -53.47 22.24 41.36
C VAL A 19 -54.30 21.35 40.40
N PRO A 20 -55.59 21.67 40.21
CA PRO A 20 -56.44 20.84 39.33
C PRO A 20 -56.14 21.20 37.87
N ILE A 21 -55.51 20.26 37.17
CA ILE A 21 -55.26 20.39 35.70
C ILE A 21 -56.55 19.96 34.96
N ARG A 22 -57.26 20.93 34.40
CA ARG A 22 -58.34 20.70 33.42
C ARG A 22 -57.75 19.97 32.18
N ARG A 23 -58.27 18.77 31.89
CA ARG A 23 -57.90 17.97 30.74
C ARG A 23 -58.42 18.63 29.44
N LEU A 24 -57.49 19.01 28.56
CA LEU A 24 -57.74 19.32 27.15
C LEU A 24 -57.39 18.07 26.31
N PRO A 25 -58.38 17.36 25.75
CA PRO A 25 -58.15 16.05 25.11
C PRO A 25 -57.53 16.17 23.71
N MET A 26 -57.34 17.36 23.16
CA MET A 26 -56.93 17.51 21.75
C MET A 26 -55.40 17.67 21.51
N MET A 27 -54.62 17.89 22.56
CA MET A 27 -53.15 18.09 22.40
C MET A 27 -52.32 16.80 22.44
N ARG A 28 -52.87 15.66 22.84
CA ARG A 28 -52.09 14.39 22.97
C ARG A 28 -51.81 13.74 21.60
N HIS A 29 -52.61 14.00 20.58
CA HIS A 29 -52.42 13.37 19.26
C HIS A 29 -51.43 14.14 18.41
N ILE A 30 -51.32 15.45 18.57
CA ILE A 30 -50.35 16.29 17.80
C ILE A 30 -48.93 16.01 18.28
N PHE A 31 -48.73 15.85 19.60
CA PHE A 31 -47.39 15.54 20.11
C PHE A 31 -46.90 14.12 19.74
N SER A 32 -47.80 13.12 19.63
CA SER A 32 -47.46 11.76 19.23
C SER A 32 -47.10 11.69 17.73
N ILE A 33 -47.76 12.47 16.88
CA ILE A 33 -47.47 12.53 15.44
C ILE A 33 -46.14 13.25 15.17
N CYS A 34 -45.83 14.32 15.91
CA CYS A 34 -44.56 15.03 15.80
C CYS A 34 -43.39 14.18 16.34
N LEU A 35 -43.57 13.37 17.37
CA LEU A 35 -42.51 12.49 17.88
C LEU A 35 -42.23 11.30 16.96
N LEU A 36 -43.27 10.73 16.33
CA LEU A 36 -43.12 9.68 15.29
C LEU A 36 -42.51 10.22 13.99
N GLY A 37 -42.81 11.46 13.61
CA GLY A 37 -42.21 12.12 12.44
C GLY A 37 -40.73 12.46 12.67
N PHE A 38 -40.30 12.74 13.87
CA PHE A 38 -38.90 13.08 14.20
C PHE A 38 -37.99 11.87 14.35
N VAL A 39 -38.54 10.71 14.72
CA VAL A 39 -37.76 9.44 14.79
C VAL A 39 -37.50 8.84 13.42
N ALA A 40 -38.33 9.14 12.42
CA ALA A 40 -38.11 8.65 11.05
C ALA A 40 -36.97 9.36 10.27
N VAL A 41 -36.43 10.48 10.79
CA VAL A 41 -35.38 11.28 10.11
C VAL A 41 -33.98 11.00 10.66
N LEU A 42 -33.89 10.24 11.74
CA LEU A 42 -32.60 9.83 12.36
C LEU A 42 -32.21 8.40 11.97
N SER A 43 -32.41 7.99 10.73
CA SER A 43 -31.65 6.86 10.21
C SER A 43 -30.19 7.30 10.22
N PRO A 44 -29.28 6.65 10.97
CA PRO A 44 -27.88 6.96 10.87
C PRO A 44 -27.49 6.82 9.40
N ALA A 45 -27.01 7.88 8.80
CA ALA A 45 -26.46 7.81 7.47
C ALA A 45 -25.42 6.67 7.50
N GLU A 46 -25.69 5.59 6.78
CA GLU A 46 -24.78 4.44 6.73
C GLU A 46 -23.42 4.97 6.37
N ALA A 47 -22.45 4.84 7.27
CA ALA A 47 -21.14 5.42 7.10
C ALA A 47 -20.54 4.91 5.78
N ARG A 48 -20.34 5.82 4.84
CA ARG A 48 -19.82 5.48 3.51
C ARG A 48 -18.50 4.74 3.68
N LYS A 49 -18.40 3.54 3.13
CA LYS A 49 -17.18 2.75 3.14
C LYS A 49 -16.03 3.56 2.51
N PRO A 50 -14.86 3.68 3.15
CA PRO A 50 -13.74 4.44 2.60
C PRO A 50 -13.18 3.78 1.34
N ASN A 51 -12.77 4.56 0.37
CA ASN A 51 -11.96 4.08 -0.72
C ASN A 51 -10.53 3.81 -0.24
N VAL A 52 -9.88 2.78 -0.78
CA VAL A 52 -8.52 2.43 -0.42
C VAL A 52 -7.64 2.47 -1.66
N VAL A 53 -6.58 3.27 -1.60
CA VAL A 53 -5.50 3.27 -2.61
C VAL A 53 -4.23 2.82 -1.92
N PHE A 54 -3.75 1.65 -2.30
CA PHE A 54 -2.55 1.04 -1.75
C PHE A 54 -1.38 1.20 -2.72
N PHE A 55 -0.32 1.87 -2.29
CA PHE A 55 0.92 2.01 -3.06
C PHE A 55 1.99 1.08 -2.49
N LEU A 56 2.57 0.23 -3.35
CA LEU A 56 3.74 -0.57 -3.02
C LEU A 56 4.88 -0.18 -3.98
N VAL A 57 5.98 0.34 -3.43
CA VAL A 57 7.18 0.68 -4.18
C VAL A 57 8.23 -0.41 -3.94
N ASP A 58 8.78 -0.95 -5.02
CA ASP A 58 9.70 -2.09 -4.97
C ASP A 58 11.13 -1.62 -4.74
N ASP A 59 11.82 -2.20 -3.75
CA ASP A 59 13.22 -1.91 -3.38
C ASP A 59 13.52 -0.45 -2.96
N MET A 60 12.51 0.33 -2.57
CA MET A 60 12.75 1.68 -2.06
C MET A 60 13.23 1.63 -0.61
N GLY A 61 14.39 2.19 -0.34
CA GLY A 61 14.97 2.25 0.99
C GLY A 61 14.24 3.23 1.92
N TYR A 62 14.25 2.93 3.23
CA TYR A 62 13.64 3.80 4.25
C TYR A 62 14.21 5.23 4.21
N MET A 63 15.52 5.38 3.99
CA MET A 63 16.22 6.65 3.96
C MET A 63 16.20 7.35 2.59
N ASP A 64 15.58 6.76 1.57
CA ASP A 64 15.50 7.34 0.22
C ASP A 64 14.40 8.40 0.09
N ILE A 65 13.51 8.52 1.06
CA ILE A 65 12.40 9.49 1.07
C ILE A 65 12.70 10.68 1.99
N GLY A 66 12.37 11.88 1.52
CA GLY A 66 12.63 13.14 2.24
C GLY A 66 11.97 13.21 3.61
N ALA A 67 10.76 12.63 3.76
CA ALA A 67 10.06 12.57 5.05
C ALA A 67 10.82 11.81 6.15
N ASN A 68 11.69 10.86 5.80
CA ASN A 68 12.53 10.12 6.74
C ASN A 68 13.95 10.66 6.80
N ASN A 69 14.45 11.20 5.69
CA ASN A 69 15.80 11.73 5.56
C ASN A 69 15.78 13.04 4.75
N PRO A 70 15.75 14.20 5.41
CA PRO A 70 15.75 15.50 4.72
C PRO A 70 17.00 15.73 3.85
N ASP A 71 18.10 15.04 4.14
CA ASP A 71 19.36 15.14 3.41
C ASP A 71 19.47 14.12 2.26
N SER A 72 18.38 13.39 1.95
CA SER A 72 18.36 12.46 0.84
C SER A 72 18.70 13.16 -0.48
N PHE A 73 19.54 12.51 -1.28
CA PHE A 73 19.82 12.96 -2.64
C PHE A 73 18.56 12.93 -3.51
N TYR A 74 17.67 11.99 -3.25
CA TYR A 74 16.41 11.82 -3.97
C TYR A 74 15.35 12.82 -3.49
N GLU A 75 14.54 13.29 -4.41
CA GLU A 75 13.45 14.22 -4.14
C GLU A 75 12.12 13.48 -4.23
N THR A 76 11.38 13.43 -3.11
CA THR A 76 10.12 12.69 -3.00
C THR A 76 8.95 13.59 -2.59
N PRO A 77 8.71 14.73 -3.28
CA PRO A 77 7.79 15.77 -2.82
C PRO A 77 6.34 15.30 -2.63
N HIS A 78 5.89 14.33 -3.42
CA HIS A 78 4.53 13.79 -3.31
C HIS A 78 4.39 12.84 -2.12
N ILE A 79 5.40 11.98 -1.87
CA ILE A 79 5.45 11.10 -0.69
C ILE A 79 5.57 11.96 0.58
N ASP A 80 6.43 12.98 0.56
CA ASP A 80 6.62 13.90 1.69
C ASP A 80 5.35 14.67 2.01
N ARG A 81 4.59 15.08 0.99
CA ARG A 81 3.27 15.72 1.18
C ARG A 81 2.28 14.75 1.83
N LEU A 82 2.22 13.50 1.36
CA LEU A 82 1.36 12.47 1.93
C LEU A 82 1.72 12.23 3.40
N ALA A 83 3.00 12.11 3.72
CA ALA A 83 3.49 11.94 5.08
C ALA A 83 3.11 13.11 6.01
N ARG A 84 3.10 14.35 5.50
CA ARG A 84 2.67 15.53 6.28
C ARG A 84 1.16 15.62 6.47
N SER A 85 0.37 15.09 5.55
CA SER A 85 -1.09 15.15 5.60
C SER A 85 -1.75 13.95 6.26
N GLY A 86 -0.98 12.90 6.55
CA GLY A 86 -1.46 11.63 7.09
C GLY A 86 -0.67 11.18 8.31
N MET A 87 -0.68 9.87 8.53
CA MET A 87 0.07 9.22 9.61
C MET A 87 1.32 8.54 9.06
N ARG A 88 2.46 8.78 9.69
CA ARG A 88 3.73 8.12 9.39
C ARG A 88 4.09 7.12 10.47
N PHE A 89 4.27 5.87 10.09
CA PHE A 89 4.74 4.80 10.96
C PHE A 89 6.26 4.76 10.96
N THR A 90 6.90 5.16 12.05
CA THR A 90 8.37 5.21 12.17
C THR A 90 8.99 3.83 12.34
N ASN A 91 8.21 2.86 12.83
CA ASN A 91 8.60 1.48 13.06
C ASN A 91 7.78 0.50 12.21
N GLY A 92 7.52 0.86 10.94
CA GLY A 92 6.91 -0.03 9.96
C GLY A 92 7.97 -0.89 9.28
N TYR A 93 7.81 -2.22 9.30
CA TYR A 93 8.76 -3.17 8.74
C TYR A 93 8.09 -4.03 7.68
N ALA A 94 8.82 -4.30 6.59
CA ALA A 94 8.44 -5.35 5.65
C ALA A 94 8.62 -6.72 6.34
N ALA A 95 7.74 -7.69 6.00
CA ALA A 95 7.83 -9.03 6.57
C ALA A 95 9.10 -9.77 6.17
N ASN A 96 9.71 -9.38 5.05
CA ASN A 96 10.96 -9.96 4.53
C ASN A 96 11.62 -8.92 3.60
N PRO A 97 12.95 -8.84 3.51
CA PRO A 97 13.64 -7.92 2.60
C PRO A 97 13.68 -8.39 1.13
N VAL A 98 12.75 -9.25 0.72
CA VAL A 98 12.67 -9.84 -0.62
C VAL A 98 11.23 -9.76 -1.15
N CYS A 99 11.08 -9.71 -2.48
CA CYS A 99 9.82 -9.43 -3.18
C CYS A 99 8.66 -10.38 -2.83
N SER A 100 8.72 -11.66 -3.26
CA SER A 100 7.59 -12.61 -3.12
C SER A 100 7.18 -12.85 -1.68
N PRO A 101 8.10 -13.02 -0.71
CA PRO A 101 7.74 -13.20 0.69
C PRO A 101 6.92 -12.06 1.26
N THR A 102 7.39 -10.82 1.07
CA THR A 102 6.67 -9.63 1.54
C THR A 102 5.32 -9.47 0.85
N ARG A 103 5.25 -9.72 -0.47
CA ARG A 103 4.00 -9.63 -1.23
C ARG A 103 2.98 -10.67 -0.78
N TYR A 104 3.43 -11.90 -0.53
CA TYR A 104 2.59 -12.95 0.04
C TYR A 104 2.02 -12.54 1.39
N SER A 105 2.88 -12.01 2.27
CA SER A 105 2.46 -11.53 3.59
C SER A 105 1.45 -10.39 3.53
N ILE A 106 1.62 -9.44 2.60
CA ILE A 106 0.66 -8.34 2.40
C ILE A 106 -0.70 -8.90 1.94
N MET A 107 -0.69 -9.87 1.03
CA MET A 107 -1.94 -10.45 0.50
C MET A 107 -2.69 -11.29 1.53
N THR A 108 -2.00 -12.02 2.41
CA THR A 108 -2.62 -13.03 3.28
C THR A 108 -2.56 -12.73 4.77
N GLY A 109 -1.76 -11.75 5.20
CA GLY A 109 -1.48 -11.48 6.61
C GLY A 109 -0.63 -12.54 7.30
N LYS A 110 -0.07 -13.50 6.56
CA LYS A 110 0.76 -14.60 7.10
C LYS A 110 2.25 -14.28 7.04
N TYR A 111 3.01 -14.70 8.03
CA TYR A 111 4.48 -14.63 7.96
C TYR A 111 5.02 -15.55 6.85
N PRO A 112 6.09 -15.13 6.13
CA PRO A 112 6.63 -15.89 5.00
C PRO A 112 7.01 -17.33 5.33
N THR A 113 7.55 -17.56 6.53
CA THR A 113 7.94 -18.90 7.01
C THR A 113 6.77 -19.85 7.27
N ARG A 114 5.55 -19.34 7.42
CA ARG A 114 4.34 -20.17 7.61
C ARG A 114 3.79 -20.73 6.32
N VAL A 115 4.23 -20.18 5.19
CA VAL A 115 3.74 -20.50 3.84
C VAL A 115 4.90 -20.86 2.90
N ASP A 116 6.05 -21.21 3.45
CA ASP A 116 7.27 -21.57 2.72
C ASP A 116 7.68 -20.55 1.62
N ALA A 117 7.29 -19.28 1.79
CA ALA A 117 7.70 -18.17 0.94
C ALA A 117 9.00 -17.54 1.48
N THR A 118 10.06 -18.33 1.64
CA THR A 118 11.28 -17.91 2.34
C THR A 118 12.28 -17.14 1.48
N ASN A 119 12.04 -17.05 0.16
CA ASN A 119 12.81 -16.26 -0.80
C ASN A 119 11.87 -15.81 -1.95
N PHE A 120 12.38 -14.97 -2.90
CA PHE A 120 11.59 -14.71 -4.11
C PHE A 120 11.36 -16.03 -4.87
N PHE A 121 10.20 -16.16 -5.43
CA PHE A 121 9.82 -17.40 -6.14
C PHE A 121 10.77 -17.63 -7.31
N SER A 122 11.26 -18.86 -7.45
CA SER A 122 12.42 -19.27 -8.27
C SER A 122 13.81 -18.93 -7.69
N GLY A 123 13.92 -18.25 -6.55
CA GLY A 123 15.18 -17.83 -5.93
C GLY A 123 15.93 -18.92 -5.17
N ARG A 124 15.94 -20.13 -5.67
CA ARG A 124 16.68 -21.24 -5.05
C ARG A 124 18.18 -20.98 -5.08
N ARG A 125 18.83 -21.16 -3.94
CA ARG A 125 20.27 -20.99 -3.81
C ARG A 125 20.92 -22.33 -3.48
N ALA A 126 21.91 -22.72 -4.28
CA ALA A 126 22.86 -23.74 -3.89
C ALA A 126 23.84 -23.16 -2.86
N GLY A 127 24.18 -23.92 -1.83
CA GLY A 127 25.11 -23.47 -0.79
C GLY A 127 25.63 -24.62 0.06
N LYS A 128 26.40 -24.28 1.08
CA LYS A 128 26.95 -25.28 2.02
C LYS A 128 25.86 -25.96 2.86
N PHE A 129 24.74 -25.23 3.09
CA PHE A 129 23.60 -25.72 3.83
C PHE A 129 22.43 -26.00 2.88
N LEU A 130 21.53 -26.89 3.28
CA LEU A 130 20.27 -27.09 2.57
C LEU A 130 19.46 -25.78 2.62
N PRO A 131 18.85 -25.36 1.49
CA PRO A 131 17.98 -24.19 1.50
C PRO A 131 16.74 -24.44 2.35
N ALA A 132 16.18 -23.38 2.92
CA ALA A 132 14.86 -23.43 3.52
C ALA A 132 13.81 -23.84 2.49
N PRO A 133 12.69 -24.48 2.90
CA PRO A 133 11.57 -24.74 2.01
C PRO A 133 11.18 -23.49 1.26
N LEU A 134 10.93 -23.62 -0.04
CA LEU A 134 10.51 -22.53 -0.90
C LEU A 134 9.41 -23.00 -1.82
N TYR A 135 8.24 -22.42 -1.64
CA TYR A 135 7.12 -22.57 -2.54
C TYR A 135 7.28 -21.60 -3.73
N ASP A 136 6.62 -21.86 -4.84
CA ASP A 136 6.79 -21.07 -6.07
C ASP A 136 5.58 -20.19 -6.42
N ARG A 137 4.55 -20.19 -5.57
CA ARG A 137 3.29 -19.49 -5.79
C ARG A 137 2.56 -19.16 -4.50
N MET A 138 1.59 -18.30 -4.57
CA MET A 138 0.53 -18.14 -3.58
C MET A 138 -0.62 -19.08 -3.94
N ASP A 139 -1.03 -19.91 -3.01
CA ASP A 139 -2.09 -20.89 -3.25
C ASP A 139 -3.46 -20.21 -3.45
N LEU A 140 -4.34 -20.89 -4.20
CA LEU A 140 -5.68 -20.39 -4.50
C LEU A 140 -6.67 -20.54 -3.34
N ASP A 141 -6.33 -21.35 -2.34
CA ASP A 141 -7.12 -21.53 -1.12
C ASP A 141 -6.76 -20.50 -0.02
N GLU A 142 -5.80 -19.61 -0.30
CA GLU A 142 -5.52 -18.48 0.57
C GLU A 142 -6.65 -17.46 0.52
N ASN A 143 -7.02 -16.94 1.68
CA ASN A 143 -7.94 -15.79 1.75
C ASN A 143 -7.14 -14.51 1.61
N THR A 144 -7.21 -13.92 0.43
CA THR A 144 -6.40 -12.73 0.10
C THR A 144 -7.05 -11.42 0.55
N LEU A 145 -6.21 -10.38 0.66
CA LEU A 145 -6.67 -9.00 0.88
C LEU A 145 -7.76 -8.61 -0.15
N ALA A 146 -7.56 -8.93 -1.42
CA ALA A 146 -8.50 -8.56 -2.48
C ALA A 146 -9.85 -9.30 -2.34
N GLU A 147 -9.83 -10.58 -2.01
CA GLU A 147 -11.04 -11.37 -1.75
C GLU A 147 -11.82 -10.84 -0.54
N ALA A 148 -11.11 -10.48 0.53
CA ALA A 148 -11.74 -9.87 1.71
C ALA A 148 -12.42 -8.53 1.38
N PHE A 149 -11.76 -7.66 0.59
CA PHE A 149 -12.38 -6.43 0.12
C PHE A 149 -13.57 -6.70 -0.80
N LYS A 150 -13.45 -7.65 -1.72
CA LYS A 150 -14.53 -8.04 -2.63
C LYS A 150 -15.75 -8.58 -1.87
N ALA A 151 -15.53 -9.44 -0.87
CA ALA A 151 -16.59 -9.91 0.04
C ALA A 151 -17.24 -8.74 0.82
N GLY A 152 -16.48 -7.68 1.10
CA GLY A 152 -16.96 -6.43 1.66
C GLY A 152 -17.70 -5.53 0.67
N GLY A 153 -17.90 -5.93 -0.59
CA GLY A 153 -18.61 -5.16 -1.63
C GLY A 153 -17.77 -4.08 -2.29
N TYR A 154 -16.45 -4.20 -2.27
CA TYR A 154 -15.52 -3.30 -2.97
C TYR A 154 -15.26 -3.77 -4.40
N SER A 155 -15.13 -2.84 -5.35
CA SER A 155 -14.47 -3.10 -6.62
C SER A 155 -12.97 -3.20 -6.41
N THR A 156 -12.31 -4.22 -6.97
CA THR A 156 -10.89 -4.50 -6.71
C THR A 156 -10.04 -4.37 -7.97
N PHE A 157 -8.94 -3.64 -7.87
CA PHE A 157 -8.03 -3.33 -8.96
C PHE A 157 -6.59 -3.58 -8.57
N PHE A 158 -5.85 -4.22 -9.45
CA PHE A 158 -4.41 -4.43 -9.35
C PHE A 158 -3.68 -3.83 -10.55
N ALA A 159 -2.59 -3.11 -10.31
CA ALA A 159 -1.67 -2.67 -11.36
C ALA A 159 -0.20 -2.90 -10.98
N GLY A 160 0.57 -3.51 -11.89
CA GLY A 160 2.02 -3.62 -11.80
C GLY A 160 2.56 -4.97 -11.37
N LYS A 161 3.59 -4.99 -10.53
CA LYS A 161 4.33 -6.20 -10.14
C LYS A 161 3.51 -7.10 -9.22
N TRP A 162 3.22 -8.32 -9.70
CA TRP A 162 2.60 -9.37 -8.89
C TRP A 162 3.63 -10.27 -8.23
N HIS A 163 4.31 -11.10 -9.02
CA HIS A 163 5.40 -11.99 -8.59
C HIS A 163 4.98 -13.02 -7.53
N LEU A 164 3.72 -13.50 -7.59
CA LEU A 164 3.16 -14.48 -6.66
C LEU A 164 2.63 -15.75 -7.34
N GLY A 165 3.06 -16.04 -8.56
CA GLY A 165 2.70 -17.27 -9.23
C GLY A 165 3.32 -17.41 -10.63
N PRO A 166 3.63 -18.65 -11.06
CA PRO A 166 4.37 -18.93 -12.28
C PRO A 166 3.54 -18.77 -13.55
N ASP A 167 2.24 -18.96 -13.48
CA ASP A 167 1.32 -19.00 -14.61
C ASP A 167 0.00 -18.25 -14.32
N GLU A 168 -0.87 -18.19 -15.32
CA GLU A 168 -2.10 -17.40 -15.28
C GLU A 168 -3.09 -17.82 -14.20
N ASN A 169 -3.07 -19.07 -13.76
CA ASN A 169 -3.98 -19.56 -12.72
C ASN A 169 -3.74 -18.86 -11.37
N TYR A 170 -2.54 -18.35 -11.13
CA TYR A 170 -2.13 -17.72 -9.87
C TYR A 170 -1.99 -16.20 -9.96
N TRP A 171 -2.44 -15.56 -11.07
CA TRP A 171 -2.33 -14.12 -11.23
C TRP A 171 -3.49 -13.37 -10.55
N PRO A 172 -3.42 -12.04 -10.45
CA PRO A 172 -4.35 -11.23 -9.64
C PRO A 172 -5.83 -11.52 -9.88
N GLU A 173 -6.23 -11.78 -11.11
CA GLU A 173 -7.62 -12.04 -11.48
C GLU A 173 -8.19 -13.32 -10.84
N ASN A 174 -7.34 -14.28 -10.49
CA ASN A 174 -7.70 -15.51 -9.79
C ASN A 174 -7.42 -15.45 -8.28
N GLN A 175 -7.04 -14.27 -7.78
CA GLN A 175 -6.71 -13.98 -6.39
C GLN A 175 -7.53 -12.79 -5.85
N GLY A 176 -8.76 -12.60 -6.36
CA GLY A 176 -9.73 -11.65 -5.86
C GLY A 176 -9.76 -10.28 -6.53
N PHE A 177 -8.89 -9.97 -7.48
CA PHE A 177 -8.94 -8.70 -8.21
C PHE A 177 -9.86 -8.76 -9.43
N ASP A 178 -10.83 -7.83 -9.54
CA ASP A 178 -11.73 -7.72 -10.69
C ASP A 178 -11.01 -7.23 -11.94
N VAL A 179 -9.99 -6.39 -11.77
CA VAL A 179 -9.20 -5.81 -12.86
C VAL A 179 -7.73 -5.99 -12.60
N ASN A 180 -7.00 -6.56 -13.58
CA ASN A 180 -5.56 -6.73 -13.56
C ASN A 180 -4.90 -5.95 -14.71
N LYS A 181 -3.99 -5.03 -14.37
CA LYS A 181 -3.19 -4.22 -15.30
C LYS A 181 -1.70 -4.46 -15.07
N GLY A 182 -1.19 -5.50 -15.72
CA GLY A 182 0.24 -5.81 -15.71
C GLY A 182 0.72 -6.77 -14.62
N GLY A 183 -0.20 -7.30 -13.78
CA GLY A 183 0.13 -8.33 -12.80
C GLY A 183 0.34 -9.69 -13.46
N TRP A 184 1.52 -10.26 -13.33
CA TRP A 184 1.91 -11.56 -13.86
C TRP A 184 3.13 -12.13 -13.13
N ARG A 185 3.72 -13.21 -13.66
CA ARG A 185 4.83 -13.93 -13.03
C ARG A 185 6.12 -13.13 -12.84
N ALA A 186 6.36 -12.07 -13.64
CA ALA A 186 7.66 -11.42 -13.66
C ALA A 186 7.92 -10.56 -12.42
N GLY A 187 9.08 -10.77 -11.81
CA GLY A 187 9.58 -9.95 -10.69
C GLY A 187 10.19 -8.63 -11.12
N ALA A 188 10.48 -8.44 -12.41
CA ALA A 188 11.01 -7.20 -12.97
C ALA A 188 10.73 -7.12 -14.48
N PRO A 189 10.75 -5.91 -15.08
CA PRO A 189 10.51 -5.72 -16.51
C PRO A 189 11.80 -5.97 -17.32
N PHE A 190 12.20 -7.23 -17.50
CA PHE A 190 13.44 -7.59 -18.19
C PHE A 190 13.29 -7.77 -19.69
N LYS A 191 12.06 -7.77 -20.24
CA LYS A 191 11.79 -8.03 -21.66
C LYS A 191 11.54 -6.77 -22.45
N ALA A 192 11.74 -6.84 -23.76
CA ALA A 192 11.53 -5.77 -24.75
C ALA A 192 12.12 -4.43 -24.30
N GLY A 193 11.32 -3.37 -24.22
CA GLY A 193 11.75 -2.04 -23.78
C GLY A 193 12.00 -1.90 -22.29
N LYS A 194 11.82 -2.97 -21.51
CA LYS A 194 11.99 -2.97 -20.05
C LYS A 194 11.01 -2.00 -19.39
N PHE A 195 11.50 -0.88 -18.82
CA PHE A 195 10.64 0.16 -18.26
C PHE A 195 10.00 1.07 -19.32
N PHE A 196 10.34 0.94 -20.59
CA PHE A 196 9.74 1.71 -21.66
C PHE A 196 8.96 0.82 -22.64
N THR A 197 7.98 1.39 -23.32
CA THR A 197 7.27 0.68 -24.40
C THR A 197 8.22 0.18 -25.48
N PRO A 198 8.03 -1.06 -26.00
CA PRO A 198 6.99 -2.03 -25.65
C PRO A 198 7.30 -2.78 -24.34
N TYR A 199 6.29 -2.94 -23.47
CA TYR A 199 6.47 -3.57 -22.13
C TYR A 199 6.58 -5.10 -22.22
N ALA A 200 6.08 -5.71 -23.30
CA ALA A 200 5.97 -7.16 -23.44
C ALA A 200 5.31 -7.85 -22.24
N ASN A 201 4.28 -7.23 -21.72
CA ASN A 201 3.50 -7.70 -20.57
C ASN A 201 2.14 -8.23 -21.03
N PRO A 202 1.76 -9.49 -20.68
CA PRO A 202 0.53 -10.11 -21.20
C PRO A 202 -0.76 -9.48 -20.65
N ARG A 203 -0.67 -8.68 -19.58
CA ARG A 203 -1.82 -8.04 -18.92
C ARG A 203 -1.79 -6.51 -19.00
N LEU A 204 -0.88 -5.94 -19.78
CA LEU A 204 -0.77 -4.50 -19.96
C LEU A 204 -0.54 -4.17 -21.43
N LYS A 205 -1.44 -3.40 -22.02
CA LYS A 205 -1.26 -2.90 -23.37
C LYS A 205 -0.17 -1.84 -23.41
N ASP A 206 0.61 -1.84 -24.48
CA ASP A 206 1.59 -0.79 -24.74
C ASP A 206 0.88 0.57 -24.87
N GLY A 207 1.54 1.59 -24.37
CA GLY A 207 1.16 2.98 -24.54
C GLY A 207 1.97 3.65 -25.67
N PRO A 208 1.99 4.98 -25.72
CA PRO A 208 2.79 5.73 -26.69
C PRO A 208 4.27 5.34 -26.63
N LYS A 209 4.94 5.47 -27.80
CA LYS A 209 6.37 5.19 -27.91
C LYS A 209 7.18 5.99 -26.87
N GLY A 210 8.00 5.30 -26.10
CA GLY A 210 8.83 5.91 -25.05
C GLY A 210 8.10 6.21 -23.74
N GLU A 211 6.84 5.78 -23.58
CA GLU A 211 6.14 5.89 -22.30
C GLU A 211 6.81 5.00 -21.25
N HIS A 212 7.02 5.56 -20.06
CA HIS A 212 7.62 4.83 -18.96
C HIS A 212 6.55 4.03 -18.20
N LEU A 213 6.84 2.78 -17.85
CA LEU A 213 5.93 1.83 -17.20
C LEU A 213 5.27 2.41 -15.93
N THR A 214 6.02 3.13 -15.11
CA THR A 214 5.49 3.77 -13.90
C THR A 214 4.37 4.76 -14.21
N VAL A 215 4.51 5.54 -15.29
CA VAL A 215 3.49 6.49 -15.77
C VAL A 215 2.27 5.72 -16.25
N ARG A 216 2.48 4.68 -17.04
CA ARG A 216 1.40 3.81 -17.55
C ARG A 216 0.57 3.20 -16.43
N LEU A 217 1.21 2.61 -15.43
CA LEU A 217 0.53 2.01 -14.29
C LEU A 217 -0.27 3.06 -13.49
N GLY A 218 0.30 4.25 -13.30
CA GLY A 218 -0.40 5.38 -12.71
C GLY A 218 -1.64 5.80 -13.49
N THR A 219 -1.53 5.92 -14.81
CA THR A 219 -2.66 6.25 -15.70
C THR A 219 -3.78 5.20 -15.61
N GLU A 220 -3.45 3.91 -15.67
CA GLU A 220 -4.46 2.84 -15.52
C GLU A 220 -5.15 2.89 -14.15
N THR A 221 -4.41 3.24 -13.10
CA THR A 221 -4.97 3.39 -11.76
C THR A 221 -5.92 4.58 -11.67
N VAL A 222 -5.55 5.73 -12.21
CA VAL A 222 -6.42 6.92 -12.25
C VAL A 222 -7.69 6.64 -13.03
N ASN A 223 -7.59 6.01 -14.21
CA ASN A 223 -8.75 5.63 -15.02
C ASN A 223 -9.71 4.71 -14.25
N PHE A 224 -9.17 3.74 -13.49
CA PHE A 224 -10.00 2.88 -12.64
C PHE A 224 -10.70 3.67 -11.53
N ILE A 225 -9.99 4.56 -10.84
CA ILE A 225 -10.54 5.39 -9.77
C ILE A 225 -11.69 6.26 -10.29
N GLU A 226 -11.50 6.92 -11.42
CA GLU A 226 -12.53 7.75 -12.06
C GLU A 226 -13.78 6.96 -12.44
N ALA A 227 -13.59 5.76 -13.00
CA ALA A 227 -14.69 4.87 -13.38
C ALA A 227 -15.46 4.28 -12.17
N ASN A 228 -14.86 4.29 -10.97
CA ASN A 228 -15.45 3.68 -9.77
C ASN A 228 -15.68 4.69 -8.62
N ARG A 229 -15.60 5.99 -8.86
CA ARG A 229 -15.71 7.03 -7.83
C ARG A 229 -16.99 6.99 -6.97
N ASP A 230 -18.04 6.39 -7.49
CA ASP A 230 -19.36 6.30 -6.83
C ASP A 230 -19.54 4.99 -6.02
N LYS A 231 -18.55 4.11 -6.02
CA LYS A 231 -18.55 2.83 -5.32
C LYS A 231 -17.31 2.72 -4.44
N PRO A 232 -17.36 1.95 -3.34
CA PRO A 232 -16.16 1.66 -2.60
C PRO A 232 -15.21 0.80 -3.44
N PHE A 233 -13.92 1.13 -3.42
CA PHE A 233 -12.91 0.40 -4.19
C PHE A 233 -11.62 0.20 -3.41
N LEU A 234 -10.90 -0.87 -3.76
CA LEU A 234 -9.50 -1.11 -3.48
C LEU A 234 -8.71 -0.95 -4.79
N ALA A 235 -7.86 0.07 -4.89
CA ALA A 235 -6.90 0.22 -5.98
C ALA A 235 -5.49 -0.12 -5.44
N TYR A 236 -4.94 -1.26 -5.85
CA TYR A 236 -3.62 -1.74 -5.44
C TYR A 236 -2.61 -1.45 -6.54
N LEU A 237 -1.80 -0.41 -6.36
CA LEU A 237 -0.76 0.01 -7.31
C LEU A 237 0.62 -0.45 -6.83
N SER A 238 1.11 -1.48 -7.47
CA SER A 238 2.37 -2.15 -7.17
C SER A 238 3.43 -1.81 -8.22
N PHE A 239 4.26 -0.83 -7.94
CA PHE A 239 5.29 -0.41 -8.89
C PHE A 239 6.38 -1.48 -9.04
N TYR A 240 6.97 -1.55 -10.25
CA TYR A 240 8.26 -2.22 -10.46
C TYR A 240 9.43 -1.32 -10.05
N SER A 241 9.25 0.01 -10.08
CA SER A 241 10.23 0.97 -9.60
C SER A 241 10.33 0.89 -8.06
N VAL A 242 11.52 0.95 -7.50
CA VAL A 242 12.81 1.33 -8.10
C VAL A 242 13.72 0.11 -8.36
N HIS A 243 13.16 -1.10 -8.52
CA HIS A 243 13.89 -2.34 -8.81
C HIS A 243 14.65 -2.26 -10.14
N THR A 244 15.73 -3.02 -10.23
CA THR A 244 16.51 -3.15 -11.50
C THR A 244 15.66 -3.73 -12.64
N PRO A 245 16.01 -3.39 -13.91
CA PRO A 245 17.09 -2.52 -14.37
C PRO A 245 16.80 -1.05 -14.07
N LEU A 246 17.82 -0.31 -13.62
CA LEU A 246 17.65 1.12 -13.29
C LEU A 246 17.49 1.92 -14.60
N MET A 247 16.28 2.40 -14.84
CA MET A 247 15.94 3.16 -16.05
C MET A 247 14.97 4.29 -15.66
N ALA A 248 15.31 5.50 -16.11
CA ALA A 248 14.48 6.67 -15.85
C ALA A 248 14.28 7.49 -17.14
N PRO A 249 13.19 8.28 -17.24
CA PRO A 249 13.02 9.22 -18.34
C PRO A 249 14.19 10.21 -18.44
N ALA A 250 14.69 10.47 -19.65
CA ALA A 250 15.85 11.33 -19.86
C ALA A 250 15.79 12.71 -19.18
N PRO A 251 14.63 13.39 -19.06
CA PRO A 251 14.55 14.64 -18.29
C PRO A 251 14.87 14.46 -16.82
N MET A 252 14.48 13.33 -16.22
CA MET A 252 14.77 13.03 -14.82
C MET A 252 16.26 12.73 -14.62
N VAL A 253 16.88 11.96 -15.51
CA VAL A 253 18.33 11.73 -15.50
C VAL A 253 19.09 13.06 -15.52
N LYS A 254 18.79 13.93 -16.49
CA LYS A 254 19.40 15.27 -16.58
C LYS A 254 19.22 16.13 -15.33
N LYS A 255 18.04 16.06 -14.70
CA LYS A 255 17.77 16.77 -13.43
C LYS A 255 18.74 16.34 -12.34
N TYR A 256 18.92 15.02 -12.15
CA TYR A 256 19.77 14.48 -11.10
C TYR A 256 21.27 14.61 -11.41
N GLU A 257 21.69 14.52 -12.68
CA GLU A 257 23.05 14.86 -13.11
C GLU A 257 23.40 16.32 -12.78
N ALA A 258 22.48 17.25 -13.08
CA ALA A 258 22.66 18.65 -12.73
C ALA A 258 22.70 18.88 -11.20
N LYS A 259 21.89 18.15 -10.43
CA LYS A 259 21.91 18.18 -8.97
C LYS A 259 23.24 17.66 -8.43
N ALA A 260 23.72 16.52 -8.92
CA ALA A 260 25.00 15.94 -8.52
C ALA A 260 26.15 16.91 -8.79
N LYS A 261 26.18 17.54 -9.98
CA LYS A 261 27.20 18.55 -10.33
C LYS A 261 27.15 19.75 -9.38
N ARG A 262 25.95 20.29 -9.10
CA ARG A 262 25.76 21.43 -8.19
C ARG A 262 26.23 21.13 -6.76
N LEU A 263 26.05 19.90 -6.32
CA LEU A 263 26.42 19.46 -4.96
C LEU A 263 27.87 18.95 -4.86
N GLY A 264 28.66 18.95 -5.97
CA GLY A 264 30.04 18.47 -5.99
C GLY A 264 30.16 16.95 -5.79
N LEU A 265 29.12 16.19 -6.12
CA LEU A 265 29.08 14.73 -5.91
C LEU A 265 29.67 13.93 -7.07
N VAL A 266 29.92 14.57 -8.23
CA VAL A 266 30.49 13.90 -9.40
C VAL A 266 31.88 13.39 -9.09
N GLY A 267 32.10 12.09 -9.23
CA GLY A 267 33.38 11.43 -8.93
C GLY A 267 33.61 11.12 -7.45
N GLN A 268 32.67 11.46 -6.58
CA GLN A 268 32.71 11.04 -5.17
C GLN A 268 32.30 9.56 -5.03
N PRO A 269 32.73 8.87 -3.96
CA PRO A 269 32.25 7.52 -3.65
C PRO A 269 30.72 7.48 -3.51
N GLU A 270 30.09 6.48 -4.11
CA GLU A 270 28.63 6.27 -4.01
C GLU A 270 28.15 5.92 -2.62
N PHE A 271 29.00 5.32 -1.82
CA PHE A 271 28.68 4.82 -0.49
C PHE A 271 29.61 5.44 0.55
N ALA A 272 29.08 5.81 1.69
CA ALA A 272 29.85 6.36 2.81
C ALA A 272 30.87 5.35 3.37
N PHE A 273 30.54 4.06 3.31
CA PHE A 273 31.38 2.96 3.79
C PHE A 273 31.50 1.88 2.72
N GLU A 274 32.68 1.31 2.60
CA GLU A 274 32.96 0.27 1.60
C GLU A 274 32.13 -1.00 1.81
N GLU A 275 31.80 -1.32 3.05
CA GLU A 275 30.98 -2.47 3.44
C GLU A 275 29.54 -2.40 2.91
N GLN A 276 29.07 -1.21 2.59
CA GLN A 276 27.71 -1.00 2.01
C GLN A 276 27.65 -1.45 0.54
N VAL A 277 28.80 -1.64 -0.08
CA VAL A 277 28.83 -2.03 -1.50
C VAL A 277 28.48 -3.51 -1.65
N HIS A 278 27.36 -3.79 -2.29
CA HIS A 278 26.99 -5.16 -2.63
C HIS A 278 28.09 -5.81 -3.50
N PRO A 279 28.43 -7.10 -3.28
CA PRO A 279 29.47 -7.79 -4.09
C PRO A 279 29.28 -7.67 -5.61
N GLY A 280 28.03 -7.62 -6.10
CA GLY A 280 27.70 -7.35 -7.50
C GLY A 280 27.96 -5.92 -7.96
N GLY A 281 28.15 -4.97 -7.05
CA GLY A 281 28.55 -3.58 -7.31
C GLY A 281 30.06 -3.41 -7.52
N ARG A 282 30.83 -4.51 -7.51
CA ARG A 282 32.28 -4.50 -7.76
C ARG A 282 32.64 -5.20 -9.05
N ASP A 283 33.65 -4.70 -9.75
CA ASP A 283 34.23 -5.41 -10.87
C ASP A 283 35.07 -6.62 -10.38
N ARG A 284 35.59 -7.43 -11.33
CA ARG A 284 36.46 -8.58 -11.01
C ARG A 284 37.76 -8.23 -10.27
N ARG A 285 38.13 -6.96 -10.20
CA ARG A 285 39.32 -6.44 -9.50
C ARG A 285 38.91 -5.82 -8.14
N GLY A 286 37.65 -5.95 -7.71
CA GLY A 286 37.16 -5.39 -6.46
C GLY A 286 36.85 -3.90 -6.51
N ARG A 287 36.96 -3.24 -7.67
CA ARG A 287 36.63 -1.80 -7.79
C ARG A 287 35.11 -1.63 -7.81
N ILE A 288 34.64 -0.61 -7.11
CA ILE A 288 33.22 -0.24 -7.06
C ILE A 288 32.78 0.18 -8.48
N LEU A 289 31.69 -0.41 -8.96
CA LEU A 289 31.07 -0.03 -10.21
C LEU A 289 30.11 1.13 -9.96
N GLN A 290 30.36 2.27 -10.59
CA GLN A 290 29.51 3.48 -10.51
C GLN A 290 28.08 3.29 -11.05
N LYS A 291 27.63 2.07 -11.31
CA LYS A 291 26.33 1.78 -11.92
C LYS A 291 25.15 1.74 -10.96
N HIS A 292 25.38 1.95 -9.67
CA HIS A 292 24.33 1.80 -8.65
C HIS A 292 23.90 3.13 -8.01
N ALA A 293 24.43 4.26 -8.43
CA ALA A 293 24.12 5.58 -7.89
C ALA A 293 23.10 6.38 -8.70
N THR A 294 22.45 5.76 -9.66
CA THR A 294 21.43 6.46 -10.49
C THR A 294 20.07 5.81 -10.40
#